data_62c64e8ab9a1b2d4abebf0719dbaccd3
#
_entry.id   62c64e8ab9a1b2d4abebf0719dbaccd3
#
_cell.length_a   1.000
_cell.length_b   1.000
_cell.length_c   1.000
_cell.angle_alpha   90.00
_cell.angle_beta   90.00
_cell.angle_gamma   90.00
#
_symmetry.space_group_name_H-M   'P 1'
#
loop_
_entity.id
_entity.type
_entity.pdbx_description
1 polymer ?
#
loop_
_entity_poly.entity_id
_entity_poly.type
_entity_poly.pdbx_seq_one_letter_code
_entity_poly.pdbx_strand_id
1 'polypeptide(L)'
;MLKIENTNLNKKNKKILDDYQMYLITVKYMNENNSVYSYIEDLSKYLEYMEKKHIASALNVQYEDIVEYLKYLDENDYKVTSVTRKIVSIKLFHKYLNDKYNIPNVSSKINNPKFYRKLPNILTIEEVDSLLNINLNNAFDYRNKAMLELMYSSGLRVSELVDLKLSNINLDEGYVRCFGKGKKERIVPIGEIALDYLKLYIYEYRNSMLKGYYTENIFLNNHGKNMTRQGFFLIIKKIAEEKNIDKNITPHMLRHSFATHLLNNGADLRTIQEMLGHSNISTTQIYTNITSDILKENYELYKRRD
;
A
#
# COMPACT_ATOMS: atom_id res chain seq x y z
N MET A 1 -5.21 15.80 8.62
CA MET A 1 -6.03 15.62 9.83
C MET A 1 -7.47 15.37 9.42
N LEU A 2 -8.11 14.32 9.92
CA LEU A 2 -9.55 14.19 9.82
C LEU A 2 -10.14 15.32 10.67
N LYS A 3 -10.97 16.16 10.08
CA LYS A 3 -11.73 17.10 10.89
C LYS A 3 -12.85 16.33 11.58
N ILE A 4 -12.59 15.84 12.78
CA ILE A 4 -13.57 15.18 13.65
C ILE A 4 -14.78 16.10 13.89
N GLU A 5 -14.58 17.41 13.76
CA GLU A 5 -15.64 18.42 13.76
C GLU A 5 -16.78 18.13 12.78
N ASN A 6 -16.51 17.48 11.64
CA ASN A 6 -17.50 17.11 10.63
C ASN A 6 -18.25 15.81 10.91
N THR A 7 -18.02 15.16 12.06
CA THR A 7 -18.79 13.99 12.50
C THR A 7 -20.07 14.41 13.20
N ASN A 8 -21.11 13.55 13.16
CA ASN A 8 -22.37 13.80 13.86
C ASN A 8 -22.32 13.44 15.35
N LEU A 9 -21.14 13.29 15.91
CA LEU A 9 -20.93 12.94 17.33
C LEU A 9 -21.24 14.10 18.27
N ASN A 10 -21.67 13.79 19.48
CA ASN A 10 -21.82 14.77 20.55
C ASN A 10 -20.46 15.34 21.00
N LYS A 11 -20.47 16.46 21.71
CA LYS A 11 -19.26 17.17 22.16
C LYS A 11 -18.32 16.29 23.00
N LYS A 12 -18.87 15.41 23.84
CA LYS A 12 -18.07 14.54 24.72
C LYS A 12 -17.28 13.49 23.95
N ASN A 13 -17.95 12.80 23.02
CA ASN A 13 -17.30 11.79 22.19
C ASN A 13 -16.34 12.42 21.16
N LYS A 14 -16.65 13.59 20.62
CA LYS A 14 -15.68 14.35 19.79
C LYS A 14 -14.39 14.61 20.55
N LYS A 15 -14.47 15.14 21.76
CA LYS A 15 -13.29 15.42 22.59
C LYS A 15 -12.48 14.15 22.89
N ILE A 16 -13.14 13.06 23.25
CA ILE A 16 -12.46 11.78 23.51
C ILE A 16 -11.74 11.28 22.27
N LEU A 17 -12.36 11.40 21.11
CA LEU A 17 -11.80 10.94 19.85
C LEU A 17 -10.64 11.83 19.38
N ASP A 18 -10.71 13.14 19.58
CA ASP A 18 -9.60 14.09 19.33
C ASP A 18 -8.40 13.76 20.21
N ASP A 19 -8.62 13.56 21.50
CA ASP A 19 -7.58 13.16 22.45
C ASP A 19 -6.93 11.83 22.04
N TYR A 20 -7.73 10.87 21.56
CA TYR A 20 -7.21 9.60 21.09
C TYR A 20 -6.41 9.75 19.78
N GLN A 21 -6.86 10.59 18.85
CA GLN A 21 -6.10 10.92 17.64
C GLN A 21 -4.73 11.48 17.98
N MET A 22 -4.67 12.43 18.91
CA MET A 22 -3.40 13.00 19.38
C MET A 22 -2.52 11.94 20.06
N TYR A 23 -3.09 11.06 20.87
CA TYR A 23 -2.36 9.94 21.47
C TYR A 23 -1.74 9.01 20.42
N LEU A 24 -2.48 8.66 19.36
CA LEU A 24 -1.95 7.81 18.29
C LEU A 24 -0.77 8.47 17.56
N ILE A 25 -0.81 9.78 17.37
CA ILE A 25 0.25 10.53 16.68
C ILE A 25 1.46 10.71 17.60
N THR A 26 1.26 11.20 18.81
CA THR A 26 2.35 11.66 19.69
C THR A 26 2.98 10.54 20.51
N VAL A 27 2.19 9.58 21.00
CA VAL A 27 2.66 8.50 21.88
C VAL A 27 2.93 7.21 21.10
N LYS A 28 2.09 6.90 20.12
CA LYS A 28 2.25 5.70 19.30
C LYS A 28 3.05 5.94 18.02
N TYR A 29 3.42 7.18 17.74
CA TYR A 29 4.18 7.57 16.53
C TYR A 29 3.59 7.00 15.25
N MET A 30 2.26 6.96 15.19
CA MET A 30 1.57 6.45 14.00
C MET A 30 1.52 7.51 12.90
N ASN A 31 1.59 7.05 11.64
CA ASN A 31 1.51 7.97 10.50
C ASN A 31 0.10 8.57 10.39
N GLU A 32 0.02 9.89 10.45
CA GLU A 32 -1.21 10.68 10.39
C GLU A 32 -2.09 10.36 9.16
N ASN A 33 -1.47 10.11 8.01
CA ASN A 33 -2.19 10.16 6.74
C ASN A 33 -2.94 8.87 6.36
N ASN A 34 -2.62 7.72 6.95
CA ASN A 34 -3.23 6.45 6.54
C ASN A 34 -3.82 5.65 7.71
N SER A 35 -2.99 5.27 8.70
CA SER A 35 -3.44 4.38 9.78
C SER A 35 -4.32 5.11 10.79
N VAL A 36 -3.91 6.32 11.21
CA VAL A 36 -4.68 7.13 12.16
C VAL A 36 -6.01 7.51 11.53
N TYR A 37 -6.00 8.00 10.28
CA TYR A 37 -7.22 8.33 9.55
C TYR A 37 -8.23 7.17 9.55
N SER A 38 -7.78 5.97 9.17
CA SER A 38 -8.66 4.79 9.09
C SER A 38 -9.23 4.38 10.44
N TYR A 39 -8.43 4.49 11.51
CA TYR A 39 -8.90 4.18 12.86
C TYR A 39 -9.91 5.19 13.38
N ILE A 40 -9.66 6.48 13.16
CA ILE A 40 -10.58 7.53 13.56
C ILE A 40 -11.90 7.45 12.77
N GLU A 41 -11.85 7.16 11.46
CA GLU A 41 -13.06 6.94 10.67
C GLU A 41 -13.88 5.75 11.16
N ASP A 42 -13.22 4.62 11.47
CA ASP A 42 -13.90 3.46 12.02
C ASP A 42 -14.55 3.75 13.37
N LEU A 43 -13.84 4.48 14.23
CA LEU A 43 -14.33 4.83 15.56
C LEU A 43 -15.43 5.90 15.52
N SER A 44 -15.39 6.83 14.59
CA SER A 44 -16.49 7.78 14.38
C SER A 44 -17.80 7.04 14.10
N LYS A 45 -17.79 6.09 13.14
CA LYS A 45 -18.96 5.28 12.81
C LYS A 45 -19.43 4.39 13.96
N TYR A 46 -18.48 3.87 14.73
CA TYR A 46 -18.76 3.09 15.94
C TYR A 46 -19.45 3.93 17.00
N LEU A 47 -18.93 5.10 17.32
CA LEU A 47 -19.49 5.99 18.31
C LEU A 47 -20.83 6.60 17.88
N GLU A 48 -21.01 6.90 16.59
CA GLU A 48 -22.31 7.31 16.04
C GLU A 48 -23.37 6.21 16.22
N TYR A 49 -23.00 4.94 16.05
CA TYR A 49 -23.90 3.82 16.34
C TYR A 49 -24.26 3.75 17.84
N MET A 50 -23.28 3.92 18.73
CA MET A 50 -23.51 3.93 20.16
C MET A 50 -24.45 5.07 20.60
N GLU A 51 -24.27 6.26 20.04
CA GLU A 51 -25.16 7.40 20.32
C GLU A 51 -26.59 7.15 19.82
N LYS A 52 -26.79 6.51 18.68
CA LYS A 52 -28.10 6.08 18.21
C LYS A 52 -28.78 5.06 19.12
N LYS A 53 -28.01 4.28 19.88
CA LYS A 53 -28.46 3.36 20.91
C LYS A 53 -28.60 4.04 22.30
N HIS A 54 -28.60 5.38 22.35
CA HIS A 54 -28.70 6.18 23.57
C HIS A 54 -27.51 6.05 24.54
N ILE A 55 -26.36 5.54 24.07
CA ILE A 55 -25.12 5.49 24.85
C ILE A 55 -24.35 6.79 24.58
N ALA A 56 -24.59 7.77 25.44
CA ALA A 56 -24.11 9.14 25.25
C ALA A 56 -22.58 9.32 25.38
N SER A 57 -21.83 8.32 25.83
CA SER A 57 -20.38 8.43 26.02
C SER A 57 -19.68 7.12 25.76
N ALA A 58 -18.53 7.18 25.07
CA ALA A 58 -17.62 6.05 24.89
C ALA A 58 -17.20 5.39 26.22
N LEU A 59 -17.21 6.15 27.33
CA LEU A 59 -16.86 5.64 28.67
C LEU A 59 -17.94 4.74 29.27
N ASN A 60 -19.17 4.79 28.77
CA ASN A 60 -20.31 4.02 29.29
C ASN A 60 -20.60 2.75 28.46
N VAL A 61 -19.86 2.53 27.38
CA VAL A 61 -20.05 1.35 26.53
C VAL A 61 -19.71 0.08 27.31
N GLN A 62 -20.56 -0.94 27.16
CA GLN A 62 -20.36 -2.26 27.73
C GLN A 62 -19.96 -3.29 26.67
N TYR A 63 -19.58 -4.47 27.10
CA TYR A 63 -19.21 -5.57 26.20
C TYR A 63 -20.35 -5.94 25.23
N GLU A 64 -21.57 -5.99 25.74
CA GLU A 64 -22.78 -6.34 25.01
C GLU A 64 -23.06 -5.35 23.86
N ASP A 65 -22.80 -4.07 24.07
CA ASP A 65 -22.98 -3.03 23.07
C ASP A 65 -22.01 -3.22 21.89
N ILE A 66 -20.76 -3.65 22.18
CA ILE A 66 -19.79 -3.96 21.14
C ILE A 66 -20.25 -5.17 20.33
N VAL A 67 -20.73 -6.21 21.02
CA VAL A 67 -21.26 -7.43 20.35
C VAL A 67 -22.43 -7.07 19.44
N GLU A 68 -23.37 -6.22 19.90
CA GLU A 68 -24.49 -5.76 19.10
C GLU A 68 -24.04 -4.96 17.87
N TYR A 69 -23.02 -4.09 18.02
CA TYR A 69 -22.42 -3.39 16.88
C TYR A 69 -21.81 -4.35 15.86
N LEU A 70 -21.11 -5.39 16.32
CA LEU A 70 -20.51 -6.38 15.41
C LEU A 70 -21.61 -7.17 14.67
N LYS A 71 -22.70 -7.49 15.32
CA LYS A 71 -23.86 -8.10 14.70
C LYS A 71 -24.50 -7.18 13.65
N TYR A 72 -24.65 -5.89 13.98
CA TYR A 72 -25.09 -4.88 13.01
C TYR A 72 -24.21 -4.82 11.76
N LEU A 73 -22.86 -4.93 11.91
CA LEU A 73 -21.96 -4.94 10.76
C LEU A 73 -22.14 -6.18 9.89
N ASP A 74 -22.42 -7.33 10.49
CA ASP A 74 -22.68 -8.59 9.78
C ASP A 74 -24.02 -8.54 9.01
N GLU A 75 -25.08 -8.07 9.66
CA GLU A 75 -26.40 -7.88 9.07
C GLU A 75 -26.44 -6.85 7.91
N ASN A 76 -25.45 -5.95 7.84
CA ASN A 76 -25.29 -4.95 6.77
C ASN A 76 -24.21 -5.33 5.75
N ASP A 77 -23.89 -6.61 5.63
CA ASP A 77 -22.98 -7.17 4.61
C ASP A 77 -21.57 -6.52 4.57
N TYR A 78 -21.06 -6.05 5.72
CA TYR A 78 -19.70 -5.54 5.76
C TYR A 78 -18.69 -6.66 5.49
N LYS A 79 -17.75 -6.40 4.58
CA LYS A 79 -16.67 -7.36 4.27
C LYS A 79 -15.92 -7.74 5.54
N VAL A 80 -15.65 -9.03 5.73
CA VAL A 80 -14.96 -9.58 6.91
C VAL A 80 -13.62 -8.86 7.18
N THR A 81 -12.88 -8.46 6.13
CA THR A 81 -11.65 -7.67 6.27
C THR A 81 -11.90 -6.29 6.90
N SER A 82 -13.02 -5.64 6.55
CA SER A 82 -13.41 -4.36 7.14
C SER A 82 -13.85 -4.53 8.59
N VAL A 83 -14.61 -5.57 8.90
CA VAL A 83 -15.04 -5.91 10.26
C VAL A 83 -13.82 -6.15 11.15
N THR A 84 -12.83 -6.93 10.67
CA THR A 84 -11.60 -7.17 11.43
C THR A 84 -10.84 -5.90 11.72
N ARG A 85 -10.69 -4.98 10.75
CA ARG A 85 -10.03 -3.70 10.97
C ARG A 85 -10.77 -2.87 12.03
N LYS A 86 -12.11 -2.83 11.96
CA LYS A 86 -12.95 -2.16 12.96
C LYS A 86 -12.78 -2.74 14.36
N ILE A 87 -12.72 -4.06 14.50
CA ILE A 87 -12.44 -4.73 15.77
C ILE A 87 -11.08 -4.31 16.33
N VAL A 88 -10.05 -4.26 15.48
CA VAL A 88 -8.71 -3.78 15.90
C VAL A 88 -8.78 -2.34 16.39
N SER A 89 -9.47 -1.45 15.64
CA SER A 89 -9.65 -0.05 16.02
C SER A 89 -10.36 0.09 17.37
N ILE A 90 -11.46 -0.65 17.58
CA ILE A 90 -12.24 -0.68 18.84
C ILE A 90 -11.39 -1.18 20.01
N LYS A 91 -10.63 -2.27 19.81
CA LYS A 91 -9.76 -2.82 20.87
C LYS A 91 -8.67 -1.85 21.30
N LEU A 92 -8.01 -1.20 20.33
CA LEU A 92 -6.99 -0.20 20.63
C LEU A 92 -7.58 1.02 21.34
N PHE A 93 -8.77 1.44 20.94
CA PHE A 93 -9.46 2.57 21.55
C PHE A 93 -9.91 2.26 22.99
N HIS A 94 -10.56 1.12 23.24
CA HIS A 94 -10.96 0.74 24.60
C HIS A 94 -9.76 0.46 25.52
N LYS A 95 -8.64 -0.02 24.96
CA LYS A 95 -7.39 -0.08 25.73
C LYS A 95 -6.92 1.32 26.14
N TYR A 96 -6.93 2.28 25.22
CA TYR A 96 -6.59 3.67 25.55
C TYR A 96 -7.55 4.27 26.60
N LEU A 97 -8.86 4.00 26.50
CA LEU A 97 -9.83 4.45 27.50
C LEU A 97 -9.55 3.85 28.89
N ASN A 98 -9.19 2.57 28.93
CA ASN A 98 -8.77 1.90 30.17
C ASN A 98 -7.53 2.57 30.76
N ASP A 99 -6.50 2.81 29.95
CA ASP A 99 -5.23 3.39 30.40
C ASP A 99 -5.40 4.87 30.86
N LYS A 100 -6.26 5.64 30.18
CA LYS A 100 -6.44 7.08 30.45
C LYS A 100 -7.44 7.38 31.57
N TYR A 101 -8.55 6.63 31.59
CA TYR A 101 -9.69 6.93 32.48
C TYR A 101 -9.86 5.91 33.60
N ASN A 102 -8.98 4.91 33.69
CA ASN A 102 -9.01 3.83 34.68
C ASN A 102 -10.37 3.07 34.72
N ILE A 103 -10.96 2.84 33.57
CA ILE A 103 -12.21 2.07 33.39
C ILE A 103 -11.90 0.67 32.85
N PRO A 104 -12.76 -0.34 33.08
CA PRO A 104 -12.55 -1.69 32.55
C PRO A 104 -12.41 -1.71 31.02
N ASN A 105 -11.47 -2.50 30.49
CA ASN A 105 -11.36 -2.71 29.05
C ASN A 105 -12.43 -3.71 28.56
N VAL A 106 -13.60 -3.20 28.20
CA VAL A 106 -14.76 -3.99 27.78
C VAL A 106 -14.52 -4.76 26.47
N SER A 107 -13.52 -4.36 25.67
CA SER A 107 -13.20 -5.04 24.39
C SER A 107 -12.23 -6.22 24.55
N SER A 108 -11.73 -6.51 25.75
CA SER A 108 -10.70 -7.53 25.99
C SER A 108 -11.11 -8.94 25.54
N LYS A 109 -12.40 -9.28 25.70
CA LYS A 109 -12.98 -10.58 25.36
C LYS A 109 -13.42 -10.71 23.90
N ILE A 110 -13.39 -9.63 23.11
CA ILE A 110 -13.77 -9.66 21.69
C ILE A 110 -12.72 -10.47 20.92
N ASN A 111 -13.14 -11.49 20.22
CA ASN A 111 -12.26 -12.27 19.35
C ASN A 111 -12.28 -11.71 17.94
N ASN A 112 -11.14 -11.76 17.25
CA ASN A 112 -11.11 -11.48 15.83
C ASN A 112 -11.79 -12.62 15.07
N PRO A 113 -12.57 -12.33 14.02
CA PRO A 113 -13.12 -13.37 13.17
C PRO A 113 -12.00 -14.26 12.64
N LYS A 114 -12.20 -15.58 12.63
CA LYS A 114 -11.23 -16.48 12.01
C LYS A 114 -11.30 -16.30 10.48
N PHE A 115 -10.20 -15.88 9.90
CA PHE A 115 -10.08 -15.85 8.44
C PHE A 115 -9.51 -17.15 7.92
N TYR A 116 -10.20 -17.76 7.00
CA TYR A 116 -9.53 -18.58 6.00
C TYR A 116 -8.92 -17.60 4.98
N ARG A 117 -7.62 -17.35 5.08
CA ARG A 117 -6.91 -16.59 4.04
C ARG A 117 -7.05 -17.40 2.76
N LYS A 118 -7.82 -16.89 1.80
CA LYS A 118 -7.74 -17.40 0.43
C LYS A 118 -6.29 -17.29 0.01
N LEU A 119 -5.76 -18.31 -0.65
CA LEU A 119 -4.43 -18.25 -1.24
C LEU A 119 -4.34 -16.94 -2.04
N PRO A 120 -3.25 -16.22 -1.92
CA PRO A 120 -3.11 -14.96 -2.63
C PRO A 120 -3.23 -15.24 -4.13
N ASN A 121 -4.10 -14.52 -4.81
CA ASN A 121 -4.17 -14.56 -6.26
C ASN A 121 -2.89 -13.93 -6.80
N ILE A 122 -2.09 -14.73 -7.50
CA ILE A 122 -0.90 -14.30 -8.23
C ILE A 122 -1.20 -14.37 -9.73
N LEU A 123 -0.51 -13.56 -10.49
CA LEU A 123 -0.48 -13.70 -11.96
C LEU A 123 0.50 -14.83 -12.32
N THR A 124 0.19 -15.60 -13.35
CA THR A 124 1.17 -16.50 -13.95
C THR A 124 2.21 -15.68 -14.74
N ILE A 125 3.29 -16.33 -15.18
CA ILE A 125 4.31 -15.67 -16.00
C ILE A 125 3.68 -15.19 -17.32
N GLU A 126 2.86 -16.02 -17.96
CA GLU A 126 2.15 -15.72 -19.20
C GLU A 126 1.17 -14.55 -19.04
N GLU A 127 0.46 -14.47 -17.92
CA GLU A 127 -0.43 -13.34 -17.63
C GLU A 127 0.36 -12.04 -17.41
N VAL A 128 1.52 -12.12 -16.76
CA VAL A 128 2.42 -10.96 -16.62
C VAL A 128 2.96 -10.54 -17.99
N ASP A 129 3.42 -11.47 -18.80
CA ASP A 129 3.92 -11.18 -20.15
C ASP A 129 2.85 -10.53 -21.02
N SER A 130 1.63 -11.06 -20.97
CA SER A 130 0.49 -10.46 -21.65
C SER A 130 0.21 -9.03 -21.17
N LEU A 131 0.24 -8.79 -19.84
CA LEU A 131 0.04 -7.47 -19.24
C LEU A 131 1.14 -6.47 -19.62
N LEU A 132 2.39 -6.93 -19.70
CA LEU A 132 3.53 -6.12 -20.08
C LEU A 132 3.59 -5.85 -21.60
N ASN A 133 3.01 -6.70 -22.42
CA ASN A 133 3.02 -6.57 -23.88
C ASN A 133 1.95 -5.58 -24.36
N ILE A 134 2.20 -4.29 -24.21
CA ILE A 134 1.31 -3.20 -24.64
C ILE A 134 1.81 -2.57 -25.94
N ASN A 135 0.88 -2.09 -26.78
CA ASN A 135 1.21 -1.36 -27.98
C ASN A 135 1.73 0.04 -27.62
N LEU A 136 2.84 0.46 -28.24
CA LEU A 136 3.56 1.71 -27.93
C LEU A 136 3.30 2.73 -29.03
N ASN A 137 2.22 3.49 -28.93
CA ASN A 137 1.81 4.45 -29.96
C ASN A 137 2.05 5.91 -29.55
N ASN A 138 2.14 6.21 -28.26
CA ASN A 138 2.21 7.57 -27.75
C ASN A 138 2.90 7.63 -26.37
N ALA A 139 3.20 8.83 -25.89
CA ALA A 139 3.90 9.07 -24.64
C ALA A 139 3.23 8.40 -23.40
N PHE A 140 1.89 8.24 -23.41
CA PHE A 140 1.19 7.58 -22.32
C PHE A 140 1.45 6.08 -22.30
N ASP A 141 1.60 5.46 -23.47
CA ASP A 141 1.89 4.03 -23.60
C ASP A 141 3.31 3.74 -23.09
N TYR A 142 4.30 4.56 -23.49
CA TYR A 142 5.67 4.44 -22.98
C TYR A 142 5.76 4.65 -21.47
N ARG A 143 5.03 5.63 -20.91
CA ARG A 143 4.90 5.79 -19.46
C ARG A 143 4.32 4.54 -18.81
N ASN A 144 3.22 4.01 -19.34
CA ASN A 144 2.54 2.84 -18.78
C ASN A 144 3.46 1.61 -18.81
N LYS A 145 4.15 1.41 -19.93
CA LYS A 145 5.14 0.33 -20.10
C LYS A 145 6.26 0.46 -19.05
N ALA A 146 6.88 1.63 -18.96
CA ALA A 146 7.95 1.88 -17.97
C ALA A 146 7.47 1.66 -16.53
N MET A 147 6.24 2.08 -16.19
CA MET A 147 5.67 1.85 -14.86
C MET A 147 5.44 0.37 -14.56
N LEU A 148 4.89 -0.37 -15.50
CA LEU A 148 4.61 -1.80 -15.33
C LEU A 148 5.90 -2.62 -15.23
N GLU A 149 6.85 -2.39 -16.15
CA GLU A 149 8.15 -3.04 -16.15
C GLU A 149 8.92 -2.76 -14.85
N LEU A 150 9.00 -1.49 -14.45
CA LEU A 150 9.69 -1.12 -13.22
C LEU A 150 9.02 -1.76 -11.99
N MET A 151 7.70 -1.75 -11.92
CA MET A 151 6.99 -2.35 -10.79
C MET A 151 7.20 -3.84 -10.70
N TYR A 152 7.21 -4.55 -11.83
CA TYR A 152 7.38 -5.97 -11.86
C TYR A 152 8.84 -6.40 -11.68
N SER A 153 9.82 -5.65 -12.19
CA SER A 153 11.24 -5.99 -12.04
C SER A 153 11.83 -5.66 -10.67
N SER A 154 11.28 -4.65 -9.99
CA SER A 154 11.81 -4.16 -8.71
C SER A 154 10.90 -4.43 -7.51
N GLY A 155 9.67 -4.89 -7.74
CA GLY A 155 8.70 -5.14 -6.70
C GLY A 155 8.35 -3.92 -5.84
N LEU A 156 8.42 -2.71 -6.37
CA LEU A 156 8.10 -1.47 -5.66
C LEU A 156 6.67 -1.45 -5.13
N ARG A 157 6.44 -0.77 -4.00
CA ARG A 157 5.06 -0.44 -3.60
C ARG A 157 4.49 0.60 -4.56
N VAL A 158 3.17 0.55 -4.81
CA VAL A 158 2.54 1.54 -5.69
C VAL A 158 2.80 2.99 -5.26
N SER A 159 2.87 3.26 -3.95
CA SER A 159 3.23 4.60 -3.45
C SER A 159 4.66 4.98 -3.77
N GLU A 160 5.60 4.05 -3.66
CA GLU A 160 7.01 4.29 -4.02
C GLU A 160 7.16 4.54 -5.51
N LEU A 161 6.45 3.80 -6.35
CA LEU A 161 6.45 3.98 -7.80
C LEU A 161 5.90 5.35 -8.22
N VAL A 162 4.71 5.74 -7.74
CA VAL A 162 4.08 7.00 -8.16
C VAL A 162 4.77 8.25 -7.59
N ASP A 163 5.42 8.12 -6.44
CA ASP A 163 6.16 9.19 -5.78
C ASP A 163 7.65 9.23 -6.19
N LEU A 164 8.08 8.34 -7.10
CA LEU A 164 9.48 8.25 -7.52
C LEU A 164 9.93 9.51 -8.25
N LYS A 165 11.06 10.06 -7.80
CA LYS A 165 11.68 11.27 -8.35
C LYS A 165 12.89 10.95 -9.20
N LEU A 166 13.25 11.86 -10.10
CA LEU A 166 14.47 11.77 -10.90
C LEU A 166 15.73 11.66 -10.04
N SER A 167 15.74 12.34 -8.88
CA SER A 167 16.85 12.27 -7.90
C SER A 167 16.98 10.94 -7.15
N ASN A 168 15.95 10.09 -7.22
CA ASN A 168 15.92 8.78 -6.54
C ASN A 168 16.30 7.61 -7.46
N ILE A 169 16.71 7.87 -8.67
CA ILE A 169 17.08 6.85 -9.64
C ILE A 169 18.49 7.06 -10.17
N ASN A 170 19.24 5.98 -10.30
CA ASN A 170 20.50 5.96 -11.03
C ASN A 170 20.30 5.08 -12.27
N LEU A 171 20.20 5.74 -13.43
CA LEU A 171 19.95 5.06 -14.71
C LEU A 171 21.21 4.40 -15.27
N ASP A 172 22.39 4.82 -14.85
CA ASP A 172 23.66 4.27 -15.31
C ASP A 172 23.99 2.97 -14.58
N GLU A 173 23.78 2.96 -13.26
CA GLU A 173 23.99 1.79 -12.41
C GLU A 173 22.75 0.89 -12.26
N GLY A 174 21.58 1.31 -12.79
CA GLY A 174 20.37 0.52 -12.84
C GLY A 174 19.71 0.26 -11.49
N TYR A 175 19.57 1.25 -10.62
CA TYR A 175 18.87 1.09 -9.35
C TYR A 175 17.97 2.27 -8.98
N VAL A 176 17.01 2.01 -8.07
CA VAL A 176 16.18 3.02 -7.41
C VAL A 176 16.46 3.06 -5.92
N ARG A 177 16.42 4.27 -5.33
CA ARG A 177 16.44 4.51 -3.89
C ARG A 177 15.02 4.67 -3.38
N CYS A 178 14.60 3.79 -2.49
CA CYS A 178 13.27 3.80 -1.91
C CYS A 178 13.34 4.14 -0.43
N PHE A 179 12.38 4.92 0.05
CA PHE A 179 12.26 5.30 1.45
C PHE A 179 11.08 4.57 2.09
N GLY A 180 11.38 3.72 3.06
CA GLY A 180 10.40 2.95 3.82
C GLY A 180 9.84 3.71 5.03
N LYS A 181 9.06 3.02 5.85
CA LYS A 181 8.54 3.53 7.13
C LYS A 181 9.71 3.97 8.03
N GLY A 182 9.65 5.19 8.55
CA GLY A 182 10.72 5.76 9.39
C GLY A 182 11.92 6.28 8.60
N LYS A 183 11.75 6.61 7.31
CA LYS A 183 12.80 7.11 6.40
C LYS A 183 13.99 6.14 6.21
N LYS A 184 13.80 4.86 6.49
CA LYS A 184 14.82 3.85 6.16
C LYS A 184 14.95 3.76 4.65
N GLU A 185 16.16 4.03 4.15
CA GLU A 185 16.51 3.91 2.75
C GLU A 185 16.79 2.45 2.40
N ARG A 186 16.38 2.04 1.20
CA ARG A 186 16.84 0.82 0.56
C ARG A 186 17.08 1.05 -0.92
N ILE A 187 18.08 0.38 -1.44
CA ILE A 187 18.40 0.35 -2.87
C ILE A 187 17.74 -0.90 -3.46
N VAL A 188 17.06 -0.72 -4.59
CA VAL A 188 16.41 -1.81 -5.32
C VAL A 188 16.91 -1.77 -6.76
N PRO A 189 17.50 -2.85 -7.27
CA PRO A 189 17.95 -2.90 -8.66
C PRO A 189 16.77 -2.88 -9.62
N ILE A 190 17.04 -2.38 -10.82
CA ILE A 190 16.11 -2.33 -11.93
C ILE A 190 16.57 -3.38 -12.96
N GLY A 191 15.64 -4.16 -13.46
CA GLY A 191 15.95 -5.06 -14.55
C GLY A 191 16.23 -4.36 -15.87
N GLU A 192 17.04 -4.97 -16.74
CA GLU A 192 17.49 -4.39 -18.01
C GLU A 192 16.32 -3.87 -18.85
N ILE A 193 15.30 -4.68 -19.09
CA ILE A 193 14.12 -4.31 -19.88
C ILE A 193 13.40 -3.10 -19.27
N ALA A 194 13.23 -3.11 -17.94
CA ALA A 194 12.60 -1.99 -17.25
C ALA A 194 13.45 -0.73 -17.29
N LEU A 195 14.77 -0.87 -17.23
CA LEU A 195 15.72 0.24 -17.33
C LEU A 195 15.67 0.87 -18.74
N ASP A 196 15.60 0.08 -19.79
CA ASP A 196 15.51 0.57 -21.16
C ASP A 196 14.23 1.35 -21.42
N TYR A 197 13.07 0.81 -21.01
CA TYR A 197 11.80 1.53 -21.15
C TYR A 197 11.74 2.77 -20.27
N LEU A 198 12.38 2.74 -19.11
CA LEU A 198 12.44 3.89 -18.22
C LEU A 198 13.32 5.01 -18.80
N LYS A 199 14.50 4.67 -19.34
CA LYS A 199 15.35 5.62 -20.08
C LYS A 199 14.61 6.23 -21.25
N LEU A 200 13.98 5.39 -22.09
CA LEU A 200 13.22 5.82 -23.25
C LEU A 200 12.08 6.77 -22.84
N TYR A 201 11.31 6.42 -21.81
CA TYR A 201 10.25 7.30 -21.30
C TYR A 201 10.80 8.63 -20.77
N ILE A 202 11.85 8.60 -19.95
CA ILE A 202 12.41 9.82 -19.32
C ILE A 202 12.99 10.77 -20.36
N TYR A 203 13.78 10.26 -21.29
CA TYR A 203 14.51 11.10 -22.22
C TYR A 203 13.66 11.57 -23.40
N GLU A 204 12.81 10.71 -23.96
CA GLU A 204 12.09 11.00 -25.19
C GLU A 204 10.66 11.52 -24.95
N TYR A 205 9.95 10.99 -23.95
CA TYR A 205 8.50 11.20 -23.84
C TYR A 205 8.07 12.06 -22.66
N ARG A 206 8.76 11.96 -21.50
CA ARG A 206 8.33 12.61 -20.27
C ARG A 206 8.17 14.13 -20.42
N ASN A 207 9.09 14.78 -21.13
CA ASN A 207 9.08 16.23 -21.33
C ASN A 207 7.80 16.73 -22.03
N SER A 208 7.32 16.01 -23.05
CA SER A 208 6.09 16.34 -23.77
C SER A 208 4.85 16.26 -22.88
N MET A 209 4.91 15.48 -21.81
CA MET A 209 3.81 15.28 -20.87
C MET A 209 3.72 16.35 -19.76
N LEU A 210 4.72 17.19 -19.55
CA LEU A 210 4.77 18.19 -18.47
C LEU A 210 3.71 19.30 -18.60
N LYS A 211 3.30 19.62 -19.84
CA LYS A 211 2.25 20.63 -20.13
C LYS A 211 2.49 21.97 -19.43
N GLY A 212 3.74 22.40 -19.32
CA GLY A 212 4.15 23.64 -18.66
C GLY A 212 4.27 23.56 -17.14
N TYR A 213 4.01 22.43 -16.51
CA TYR A 213 4.29 22.22 -15.10
C TYR A 213 5.74 21.77 -14.88
N TYR A 214 6.29 22.13 -13.73
CA TYR A 214 7.55 21.57 -13.26
C TYR A 214 7.31 20.57 -12.14
N THR A 215 7.89 19.39 -12.24
CA THR A 215 7.91 18.40 -11.18
C THR A 215 9.12 17.48 -11.30
N GLU A 216 9.68 17.07 -10.19
CA GLU A 216 10.74 16.06 -10.12
C GLU A 216 10.22 14.62 -10.24
N ASN A 217 8.92 14.41 -10.10
CA ASN A 217 8.35 13.06 -10.20
C ASN A 217 8.56 12.50 -11.61
N ILE A 218 8.96 11.24 -11.69
CA ILE A 218 9.20 10.57 -12.97
C ILE A 218 7.88 10.37 -13.71
N PHE A 219 6.88 9.80 -13.05
CA PHE A 219 5.64 9.41 -13.70
C PHE A 219 4.55 10.48 -13.59
N LEU A 220 4.07 10.90 -14.76
CA LEU A 220 3.10 11.98 -14.90
C LEU A 220 1.73 11.44 -15.31
N ASN A 221 0.68 12.12 -14.87
CA ASN A 221 -0.67 11.88 -15.34
C ASN A 221 -0.98 12.65 -16.64
N ASN A 222 -2.22 12.51 -17.15
CA ASN A 222 -2.64 13.14 -18.39
C ASN A 222 -2.72 14.68 -18.33
N HIS A 223 -2.57 15.27 -17.13
CA HIS A 223 -2.58 16.71 -16.91
C HIS A 223 -1.18 17.29 -16.65
N GLY A 224 -0.11 16.53 -16.84
CA GLY A 224 1.27 16.94 -16.57
C GLY A 224 1.61 17.00 -15.07
N LYS A 225 0.75 16.49 -14.21
CA LYS A 225 0.94 16.43 -12.75
C LYS A 225 1.38 15.03 -12.34
N ASN A 226 1.77 14.87 -11.08
CA ASN A 226 2.19 13.58 -10.53
C ASN A 226 1.12 12.51 -10.72
N MET A 227 1.54 11.29 -11.07
CA MET A 227 0.69 10.11 -11.12
C MET A 227 0.12 9.82 -9.72
N THR A 228 -1.12 9.35 -9.66
CA THR A 228 -1.73 8.92 -8.40
C THR A 228 -1.82 7.40 -8.34
N ARG A 229 -1.89 6.85 -7.12
CA ARG A 229 -2.10 5.41 -6.91
C ARG A 229 -3.37 4.92 -7.60
N GLN A 230 -4.45 5.70 -7.52
CA GLN A 230 -5.72 5.37 -8.18
C GLN A 230 -5.60 5.46 -9.70
N GLY A 231 -4.88 6.47 -10.22
CA GLY A 231 -4.62 6.59 -11.66
C GLY A 231 -3.87 5.38 -12.20
N PHE A 232 -2.81 4.95 -11.52
CA PHE A 232 -2.07 3.76 -11.93
C PHE A 232 -2.91 2.47 -11.82
N PHE A 233 -3.73 2.33 -10.77
CA PHE A 233 -4.67 1.21 -10.67
C PHE A 233 -5.64 1.15 -11.85
N LEU A 234 -6.20 2.28 -12.27
CA LEU A 234 -7.09 2.35 -13.44
C LEU A 234 -6.37 2.01 -14.75
N ILE A 235 -5.09 2.39 -14.88
CA ILE A 235 -4.25 2.02 -16.04
C ILE A 235 -4.08 0.50 -16.10
N ILE A 236 -3.68 -0.12 -14.99
CA ILE A 236 -3.52 -1.59 -14.93
C ILE A 236 -4.82 -2.30 -15.29
N LYS A 237 -5.94 -1.84 -14.71
CA LYS A 237 -7.25 -2.42 -14.96
C LYS A 237 -7.63 -2.37 -16.44
N LYS A 238 -7.45 -1.21 -17.07
CA LYS A 238 -7.73 -1.03 -18.49
C LYS A 238 -6.87 -1.95 -19.37
N ILE A 239 -5.57 -2.04 -19.11
CA ILE A 239 -4.67 -2.93 -19.86
C ILE A 239 -5.07 -4.40 -19.67
N ALA A 240 -5.42 -4.82 -18.45
CA ALA A 240 -5.88 -6.17 -18.18
C ALA A 240 -7.17 -6.52 -18.93
N GLU A 241 -8.12 -5.59 -19.01
CA GLU A 241 -9.34 -5.72 -19.80
C GLU A 241 -9.03 -5.86 -21.31
N GLU A 242 -8.13 -5.03 -21.85
CA GLU A 242 -7.68 -5.08 -23.25
C GLU A 242 -6.96 -6.41 -23.58
N LYS A 243 -6.31 -7.03 -22.60
CA LYS A 243 -5.60 -8.32 -22.73
C LYS A 243 -6.47 -9.53 -22.38
N ASN A 244 -7.76 -9.34 -22.09
CA ASN A 244 -8.68 -10.39 -21.68
C ASN A 244 -8.19 -11.21 -20.47
N ILE A 245 -7.52 -10.57 -19.51
CA ILE A 245 -7.08 -11.23 -18.29
C ILE A 245 -8.24 -11.21 -17.29
N ASP A 246 -8.86 -12.36 -17.07
CA ASP A 246 -10.03 -12.52 -16.18
C ASP A 246 -9.61 -12.55 -14.70
N LYS A 247 -8.87 -11.55 -14.26
CA LYS A 247 -8.48 -11.35 -12.86
C LYS A 247 -8.60 -9.87 -12.52
N ASN A 248 -9.07 -9.57 -11.32
CA ASN A 248 -9.06 -8.19 -10.80
C ASN A 248 -7.63 -7.80 -10.40
N ILE A 249 -6.82 -7.41 -11.40
CA ILE A 249 -5.40 -7.10 -11.19
C ILE A 249 -5.24 -5.82 -10.40
N THR A 250 -4.39 -5.90 -9.38
CA THR A 250 -4.00 -4.76 -8.54
C THR A 250 -2.49 -4.57 -8.54
N PRO A 251 -1.98 -3.36 -8.25
CA PRO A 251 -0.55 -3.16 -8.06
C PRO A 251 0.07 -4.09 -7.01
N HIS A 252 -0.66 -4.40 -5.94
CA HIS A 252 -0.21 -5.36 -4.92
C HIS A 252 -0.09 -6.79 -5.46
N MET A 253 -1.01 -7.19 -6.34
CA MET A 253 -0.94 -8.51 -6.98
C MET A 253 0.30 -8.61 -7.87
N LEU A 254 0.60 -7.59 -8.68
CA LEU A 254 1.78 -7.57 -9.54
C LEU A 254 3.08 -7.67 -8.72
N ARG A 255 3.19 -6.89 -7.63
CA ARG A 255 4.32 -6.98 -6.70
C ARG A 255 4.41 -8.36 -6.01
N HIS A 256 3.26 -8.96 -5.66
CA HIS A 256 3.23 -10.27 -5.03
C HIS A 256 3.64 -11.37 -6.01
N SER A 257 3.20 -11.26 -7.27
CA SER A 257 3.63 -12.16 -8.35
C SER A 257 5.14 -12.09 -8.57
N PHE A 258 5.72 -10.89 -8.61
CA PHE A 258 7.18 -10.70 -8.63
C PHE A 258 7.89 -11.50 -7.52
N ALA A 259 7.45 -11.30 -6.26
CA ALA A 259 8.08 -11.97 -5.12
C ALA A 259 7.96 -13.51 -5.21
N THR A 260 6.79 -14.00 -5.64
CA THR A 260 6.53 -15.44 -5.77
C THR A 260 7.32 -16.04 -6.92
N HIS A 261 7.42 -15.34 -8.06
CA HIS A 261 8.18 -15.81 -9.21
C HIS A 261 9.67 -15.87 -8.89
N LEU A 262 10.24 -14.87 -8.19
CA LEU A 262 11.63 -14.93 -7.72
C LEU A 262 11.85 -16.11 -6.79
N LEU A 263 10.95 -16.35 -5.83
CA LEU A 263 11.06 -17.46 -4.90
C LEU A 263 11.02 -18.82 -5.62
N ASN A 264 10.09 -18.97 -6.59
CA ASN A 264 9.96 -20.19 -7.39
C ASN A 264 11.21 -20.43 -8.27
N ASN A 265 11.90 -19.38 -8.67
CA ASN A 265 13.15 -19.43 -9.43
C ASN A 265 14.39 -19.60 -8.54
N GLY A 266 14.21 -19.89 -7.24
CA GLY A 266 15.29 -20.23 -6.33
C GLY A 266 15.95 -19.05 -5.61
N ALA A 267 15.39 -17.82 -5.74
CA ALA A 267 15.90 -16.69 -4.99
C ALA A 267 15.67 -16.88 -3.47
N ASP A 268 16.65 -16.50 -2.68
CA ASP A 268 16.56 -16.58 -1.23
C ASP A 268 15.46 -15.68 -0.66
N LEU A 269 14.66 -16.25 0.25
CA LEU A 269 13.55 -15.54 0.88
C LEU A 269 13.98 -14.25 1.60
N ARG A 270 15.19 -14.27 2.21
CA ARG A 270 15.72 -13.10 2.92
C ARG A 270 16.05 -11.98 1.95
N THR A 271 16.68 -12.28 0.83
CA THR A 271 16.97 -11.34 -0.25
C THR A 271 15.67 -10.69 -0.78
N ILE A 272 14.64 -11.50 -1.02
CA ILE A 272 13.32 -10.99 -1.46
C ILE A 272 12.71 -10.06 -0.40
N GLN A 273 12.78 -10.43 0.90
CA GLN A 273 12.27 -9.59 1.99
C GLN A 273 13.00 -8.25 2.08
N GLU A 274 14.32 -8.23 1.89
CA GLU A 274 15.13 -7.02 1.88
C GLU A 274 14.77 -6.11 0.69
N MET A 275 14.66 -6.66 -0.53
CA MET A 275 14.21 -5.92 -1.72
C MET A 275 12.82 -5.31 -1.52
N LEU A 276 11.92 -6.07 -0.93
CA LEU A 276 10.55 -5.62 -0.67
C LEU A 276 10.44 -4.65 0.52
N GLY A 277 11.48 -4.49 1.35
CA GLY A 277 11.50 -3.59 2.50
C GLY A 277 10.51 -4.04 3.58
N HIS A 278 10.54 -5.31 3.95
CA HIS A 278 9.85 -5.83 5.13
C HIS A 278 10.64 -5.46 6.39
N SER A 279 9.99 -4.85 7.37
CA SER A 279 10.55 -3.97 8.42
C SER A 279 11.41 -4.62 9.50
N ASN A 280 11.99 -5.80 9.31
CA ASN A 280 12.66 -6.51 10.42
C ASN A 280 14.16 -6.78 10.27
N ILE A 281 14.86 -6.28 9.26
CA ILE A 281 16.32 -6.45 9.23
C ILE A 281 17.00 -5.15 8.80
N SER A 282 17.84 -4.64 9.71
CA SER A 282 18.77 -3.56 9.46
C SER A 282 19.90 -4.07 8.59
N THR A 283 20.20 -3.46 7.43
CA THR A 283 21.58 -3.14 7.08
C THR A 283 21.70 -2.57 5.67
N THR A 284 22.23 -1.37 5.60
CA THR A 284 22.72 -0.72 4.38
C THR A 284 24.07 -1.33 3.91
N GLN A 285 24.73 -2.14 4.74
CA GLN A 285 26.07 -2.67 4.46
C GLN A 285 26.12 -3.94 3.61
N ILE A 286 25.01 -4.63 3.40
CA ILE A 286 24.97 -5.89 2.63
C ILE A 286 24.84 -5.63 1.12
N TYR A 287 24.33 -4.47 0.72
CA TYR A 287 24.02 -4.17 -0.69
C TYR A 287 25.22 -3.94 -1.60
N THR A 288 26.39 -3.61 -1.07
CA THR A 288 27.60 -3.40 -1.89
C THR A 288 28.19 -4.69 -2.46
N ASN A 289 27.84 -5.83 -1.90
CA ASN A 289 28.37 -7.14 -2.34
C ASN A 289 27.34 -8.07 -2.98
N ILE A 290 26.01 -7.79 -2.84
CA ILE A 290 24.94 -8.67 -3.37
C ILE A 290 24.43 -8.14 -4.73
N THR A 291 24.66 -6.88 -5.05
CA THR A 291 24.03 -6.18 -6.17
C THR A 291 24.50 -6.60 -7.55
N SER A 292 25.67 -7.22 -7.72
CA SER A 292 26.12 -7.54 -9.08
C SER A 292 25.90 -8.99 -9.49
N ASP A 293 26.11 -9.95 -8.61
CA ASP A 293 26.22 -11.35 -9.06
C ASP A 293 24.95 -12.18 -8.84
N ILE A 294 24.33 -12.13 -7.65
CA ILE A 294 23.12 -12.91 -7.37
C ILE A 294 21.88 -12.36 -8.10
N LEU A 295 21.81 -11.04 -8.27
CA LEU A 295 20.74 -10.44 -9.05
C LEU A 295 20.95 -10.64 -10.56
N LYS A 296 22.17 -10.64 -11.04
CA LYS A 296 22.48 -11.02 -12.42
C LYS A 296 22.19 -12.49 -12.68
N GLU A 297 22.60 -13.41 -11.79
CA GLU A 297 22.26 -14.84 -11.92
C GLU A 297 20.74 -15.09 -11.87
N ASN A 298 20.02 -14.48 -10.94
CA ASN A 298 18.57 -14.61 -10.87
C ASN A 298 17.85 -13.89 -12.01
N TYR A 299 18.47 -12.85 -12.57
CA TYR A 299 17.95 -12.13 -13.73
C TYR A 299 18.26 -12.86 -15.05
N GLU A 300 19.36 -13.58 -15.13
CA GLU A 300 19.69 -14.48 -16.23
C GLU A 300 18.70 -15.65 -16.34
N LEU A 301 18.16 -16.13 -15.22
CA LEU A 301 17.04 -17.08 -15.21
C LEU A 301 15.74 -16.45 -15.75
N TYR A 302 15.66 -15.11 -15.74
CA TYR A 302 14.56 -14.33 -16.30
C TYR A 302 14.73 -14.05 -17.81
N LYS A 303 15.97 -14.04 -18.30
CA LYS A 303 16.31 -13.89 -19.75
C LYS A 303 15.94 -15.10 -20.61
N ARG A 304 15.57 -16.24 -20.03
CA ARG A 304 15.04 -17.38 -20.80
C ARG A 304 13.58 -17.16 -21.22
N ARG A 305 13.34 -15.98 -21.78
CA ARG A 305 12.10 -15.55 -22.42
C ARG A 305 12.29 -15.37 -23.94
N ASP A 306 13.07 -16.23 -24.56
CA ASP A 306 13.10 -16.41 -26.02
C ASP A 306 12.42 -17.71 -26.42
#